data_b51340071075fe3985e0e5f41fba1783
#
_entry.id   b51340071075fe3985e0e5f41fba1783
#
_cell.length_a   1.000
_cell.length_b   1.000
_cell.length_c   1.000
_cell.angle_alpha   90.00
_cell.angle_beta   90.00
_cell.angle_gamma   90.00
#
_symmetry.space_group_name_H-M   'P 1'
#
loop_
_entity.id
_entity.type
_entity.pdbx_description
1 polymer ?
#
loop_
_entity_poly.entity_id
_entity_poly.type
_entity_poly.pdbx_seq_one_letter_code
_entity_poly.pdbx_strand_id
1 'polypeptide(L)'
;GLIKEFHASIYRQDFNFDPAPIWEQNEGEDRIGMLENLHIQGYLAYWDSLILNNPGLWIDSCASGGRRNDLETMRRSVALHYTDVGYGHHPVKQKQHREMFEWMPYFRAHNMSWDKPDGTYGTANKPPVEFDFHCALAPALTSMYTYDDTEEHFEIGRKMNLIWREAAELELSGDYYPLSECNCDPHDWYAMQFDDPKSRRGFIQVIRNTLAEPDSYHLNLPCVHDGMTYILTDRESGESRTLNASELSRGLDVKLNKREGIIFFYEYN
;
A
#
# COMPACT_ATOMS: atom_id res chain seq x y z
N GLY A 1 -28.88 10.98 13.73
CA GLY A 1 -28.16 11.58 12.61
C GLY A 1 -27.85 10.54 11.52
N LEU A 2 -27.40 10.96 10.37
CA LEU A 2 -27.21 10.16 9.13
C LEU A 2 -26.43 8.85 9.32
N ILE A 3 -25.38 8.85 10.14
CA ILE A 3 -24.60 7.63 10.41
C ILE A 3 -25.48 6.50 10.94
N LYS A 4 -26.34 6.78 11.92
CA LYS A 4 -27.26 5.79 12.50
C LYS A 4 -28.40 5.44 11.55
N GLU A 5 -28.94 6.42 10.85
CA GLU A 5 -30.05 6.25 9.91
C GLU A 5 -29.67 5.36 8.73
N PHE A 6 -28.48 5.55 8.17
CA PHE A 6 -27.97 4.77 7.03
C PHE A 6 -27.06 3.59 7.41
N HIS A 7 -26.89 3.34 8.71
CA HIS A 7 -25.98 2.29 9.18
C HIS A 7 -24.56 2.40 8.60
N ALA A 8 -24.06 3.63 8.45
CA ALA A 8 -22.75 3.88 7.87
C ALA A 8 -21.64 3.36 8.79
N SER A 9 -20.76 2.54 8.25
CA SER A 9 -19.59 2.01 8.96
C SER A 9 -18.31 2.83 8.73
N ILE A 10 -18.33 3.70 7.72
CA ILE A 10 -17.20 4.58 7.38
C ILE A 10 -17.73 6.01 7.23
N TYR A 11 -17.06 6.95 7.87
CA TYR A 11 -17.23 8.38 7.66
C TYR A 11 -15.98 8.92 6.96
N ARG A 12 -16.13 9.42 5.73
CA ARG A 12 -15.03 10.08 5.02
C ARG A 12 -15.16 11.58 5.14
N GLN A 13 -14.05 12.21 5.49
CA GLN A 13 -13.92 13.67 5.50
C GLN A 13 -12.77 14.08 4.58
N ASP A 14 -13.11 14.86 3.57
CA ASP A 14 -12.19 15.37 2.58
C ASP A 14 -12.24 16.90 2.54
N PHE A 15 -11.14 17.55 2.94
CA PHE A 15 -11.01 19.00 2.96
C PHE A 15 -9.98 19.46 1.93
N ASN A 16 -10.44 20.05 0.86
CA ASN A 16 -9.63 20.45 -0.29
C ASN A 16 -9.47 21.98 -0.41
N PHE A 17 -9.57 22.70 0.70
CA PHE A 17 -9.34 24.14 0.73
C PHE A 17 -8.23 24.49 1.74
N ASP A 18 -7.63 25.66 1.54
CA ASP A 18 -6.64 26.22 2.47
C ASP A 18 -7.34 27.14 3.47
N PRO A 19 -7.39 26.79 4.77
CA PRO A 19 -8.01 27.62 5.79
C PRO A 19 -7.12 28.76 6.30
N ALA A 20 -5.80 28.77 6.03
CA ALA A 20 -4.86 29.73 6.57
C ALA A 20 -5.28 31.20 6.31
N PRO A 21 -5.71 31.59 5.11
CA PRO A 21 -6.14 32.95 4.86
C PRO A 21 -7.35 33.38 5.70
N ILE A 22 -8.22 32.42 6.07
CA ILE A 22 -9.39 32.70 6.93
C ILE A 22 -8.94 32.96 8.35
N TRP A 23 -7.99 32.19 8.85
CA TRP A 23 -7.41 32.37 10.19
C TRP A 23 -6.69 33.72 10.29
N GLU A 24 -5.78 34.00 9.36
CA GLU A 24 -5.00 35.25 9.30
C GLU A 24 -5.88 36.50 9.28
N GLN A 25 -7.00 36.48 8.53
CA GLN A 25 -7.93 37.62 8.43
C GLN A 25 -8.75 37.87 9.70
N ASN A 26 -8.88 36.85 10.57
CA ASN A 26 -9.72 36.91 11.77
C ASN A 26 -8.92 36.89 13.08
N GLU A 27 -7.59 36.86 13.01
CA GLU A 27 -6.69 36.94 14.17
C GLU A 27 -6.19 38.37 14.41
N GLY A 28 -6.03 38.73 15.67
CA GLY A 28 -5.29 39.96 16.05
C GLY A 28 -3.79 39.76 15.91
N GLU A 29 -3.03 40.84 15.71
CA GLU A 29 -1.59 40.81 15.53
C GLU A 29 -0.82 40.12 16.68
N ASP A 30 -1.38 40.15 17.89
CA ASP A 30 -0.82 39.52 19.11
C ASP A 30 -1.31 38.06 19.31
N ARG A 31 -2.09 37.51 18.39
CA ARG A 31 -2.75 36.18 18.51
C ARG A 31 -2.62 35.30 17.28
N ILE A 32 -1.61 35.51 16.48
CA ILE A 32 -1.34 34.73 15.29
C ILE A 32 -1.18 33.24 15.67
N GLY A 33 -1.93 32.35 14.98
CA GLY A 33 -1.98 30.90 15.21
C GLY A 33 -3.01 30.44 16.24
N MET A 34 -3.71 31.35 16.93
CA MET A 34 -4.73 30.98 17.91
C MET A 34 -5.95 30.35 17.28
N LEU A 35 -6.45 30.90 16.16
CA LEU A 35 -7.61 30.33 15.45
C LEU A 35 -7.30 29.00 14.81
N GLU A 36 -6.10 28.82 14.26
CA GLU A 36 -5.61 27.53 13.79
C GLU A 36 -5.65 26.48 14.92
N ASN A 37 -5.06 26.81 16.08
CA ASN A 37 -5.06 25.91 17.24
C ASN A 37 -6.48 25.55 17.69
N LEU A 38 -7.38 26.52 17.81
CA LEU A 38 -8.78 26.29 18.19
C LEU A 38 -9.52 25.44 17.14
N HIS A 39 -9.26 25.66 15.85
CA HIS A 39 -9.82 24.87 14.77
C HIS A 39 -9.36 23.41 14.87
N ILE A 40 -8.06 23.17 15.04
CA ILE A 40 -7.53 21.80 15.17
C ILE A 40 -8.10 21.10 16.41
N GLN A 41 -8.17 21.75 17.54
CA GLN A 41 -8.79 21.20 18.75
C GLN A 41 -10.26 20.83 18.51
N GLY A 42 -11.03 21.72 17.88
CA GLY A 42 -12.43 21.47 17.54
C GLY A 42 -12.60 20.33 16.54
N TYR A 43 -11.72 20.23 15.56
CA TYR A 43 -11.69 19.18 14.57
C TYR A 43 -11.43 17.79 15.19
N LEU A 44 -10.43 17.68 16.05
CA LEU A 44 -10.12 16.44 16.77
C LEU A 44 -11.24 16.05 17.75
N ALA A 45 -11.81 17.02 18.48
CA ALA A 45 -12.96 16.79 19.36
C ALA A 45 -14.20 16.32 18.61
N TYR A 46 -14.43 16.83 17.40
CA TYR A 46 -15.51 16.37 16.52
C TYR A 46 -15.33 14.90 16.16
N TRP A 47 -14.14 14.46 15.77
CA TRP A 47 -13.84 13.07 15.44
C TRP A 47 -13.95 12.15 16.67
N ASP A 48 -13.44 12.59 17.83
CA ASP A 48 -13.62 11.87 19.09
C ASP A 48 -15.11 11.65 19.41
N SER A 49 -15.92 12.67 19.19
CA SER A 49 -17.38 12.56 19.38
C SER A 49 -18.04 11.60 18.37
N LEU A 50 -17.59 11.56 17.13
CA LEU A 50 -18.10 10.61 16.14
C LEU A 50 -17.83 9.16 16.55
N ILE A 51 -16.60 8.87 16.97
CA ILE A 51 -16.17 7.53 17.40
C ILE A 51 -16.93 7.12 18.67
N LEU A 52 -16.98 8.00 19.67
CA LEU A 52 -17.66 7.75 20.94
C LEU A 52 -19.16 7.42 20.76
N ASN A 53 -19.83 8.18 19.89
CA ASN A 53 -21.26 8.03 19.68
C ASN A 53 -21.65 6.94 18.66
N ASN A 54 -20.67 6.38 17.94
CA ASN A 54 -20.87 5.34 16.92
C ASN A 54 -19.76 4.28 17.03
N PRO A 55 -19.81 3.38 18.03
CA PRO A 55 -18.81 2.34 18.20
C PRO A 55 -18.64 1.49 16.93
N GLY A 56 -17.40 1.27 16.49
CA GLY A 56 -17.08 0.57 15.24
C GLY A 56 -17.07 1.44 13.99
N LEU A 57 -17.36 2.73 14.10
CA LEU A 57 -17.21 3.67 12.99
C LEU A 57 -15.73 3.88 12.65
N TRP A 58 -15.39 3.76 11.38
CA TRP A 58 -14.09 4.14 10.86
C TRP A 58 -14.15 5.55 10.27
N ILE A 59 -13.11 6.35 10.54
CA ILE A 59 -12.93 7.65 9.91
C ILE A 59 -11.86 7.50 8.82
N ASP A 60 -12.23 7.78 7.57
CA ASP A 60 -11.31 7.87 6.43
C ASP A 60 -10.91 9.34 6.25
N SER A 61 -9.70 9.69 6.67
CA SER A 61 -9.19 11.05 6.57
C SER A 61 -8.64 11.33 5.17
N CYS A 62 -9.03 12.47 4.62
CA CYS A 62 -8.46 12.98 3.38
C CYS A 62 -8.42 14.51 3.42
N ALA A 63 -7.39 15.07 2.83
CA ALA A 63 -7.26 16.49 2.58
C ALA A 63 -6.33 16.67 1.37
N SER A 64 -6.87 16.57 0.16
CA SER A 64 -6.07 16.43 -1.06
C SER A 64 -5.03 15.31 -0.90
N GLY A 65 -5.48 14.09 -0.61
CA GLY A 65 -4.65 12.97 -0.22
C GLY A 65 -4.16 13.06 1.24
N GLY A 66 -2.86 12.90 1.44
CA GLY A 66 -2.26 12.68 2.75
C GLY A 66 -1.85 13.93 3.56
N ARG A 67 -2.36 15.12 3.28
CA ARG A 67 -1.93 16.35 3.96
C ARG A 67 -2.16 16.38 5.47
N ARG A 68 -3.02 15.51 5.99
CA ARG A 68 -3.34 15.39 7.43
C ARG A 68 -2.94 14.05 8.03
N ASN A 69 -1.95 13.38 7.47
CA ASN A 69 -1.42 12.13 8.02
C ASN A 69 -0.41 12.44 9.14
N ASP A 70 -0.86 13.06 10.21
CA ASP A 70 -0.12 13.26 11.45
C ASP A 70 -0.57 12.26 12.52
N LEU A 71 0.21 12.15 13.62
CA LEU A 71 -0.04 11.17 14.67
C LEU A 71 -1.41 11.36 15.35
N GLU A 72 -1.87 12.60 15.55
CA GLU A 72 -3.16 12.86 16.21
C GLU A 72 -4.35 12.52 15.33
N THR A 73 -4.27 12.77 14.00
CA THR A 73 -5.29 12.35 13.07
C THR A 73 -5.29 10.83 12.89
N MET A 74 -4.11 10.20 12.80
CA MET A 74 -3.97 8.75 12.62
C MET A 74 -4.40 7.92 13.85
N ARG A 75 -4.42 8.51 15.05
CA ARG A 75 -5.00 7.85 16.23
C ARG A 75 -6.53 7.70 16.15
N ARG A 76 -7.19 8.47 15.29
CA ARG A 76 -8.65 8.57 15.17
C ARG A 76 -9.15 8.08 13.82
N SER A 77 -8.28 8.00 12.83
CA SER A 77 -8.65 7.74 11.44
C SER A 77 -7.67 6.82 10.74
N VAL A 78 -8.06 6.37 9.59
CA VAL A 78 -7.20 5.67 8.64
C VAL A 78 -7.11 6.49 7.36
N ALA A 79 -5.91 6.58 6.79
CA ALA A 79 -5.72 7.23 5.49
C ALA A 79 -5.91 6.19 4.39
N LEU A 80 -7.17 5.84 4.08
CA LEU A 80 -7.45 4.91 2.98
C LEU A 80 -6.94 5.47 1.65
N HIS A 81 -6.92 6.79 1.50
CA HIS A 81 -6.32 7.47 0.34
C HIS A 81 -5.16 8.35 0.82
N TYR A 82 -3.97 7.76 0.93
CA TYR A 82 -2.80 8.38 1.57
C TYR A 82 -2.15 9.50 0.74
N THR A 83 -2.44 9.59 -0.56
CA THR A 83 -1.90 10.61 -1.47
C THR A 83 -2.73 10.71 -2.75
N ASP A 84 -2.76 11.91 -3.36
CA ASP A 84 -3.27 12.11 -4.71
C ASP A 84 -2.16 12.00 -5.77
N VAL A 85 -0.90 11.89 -5.34
CA VAL A 85 0.26 11.96 -6.23
C VAL A 85 0.74 10.56 -6.60
N GLY A 86 0.88 10.31 -7.89
CA GLY A 86 1.64 9.18 -8.43
C GLY A 86 1.00 7.80 -8.28
N TYR A 87 -0.23 7.68 -7.78
CA TYR A 87 -0.80 6.36 -7.54
C TYR A 87 -1.13 5.55 -8.82
N GLY A 88 -1.07 6.17 -9.98
CA GLY A 88 -1.07 5.51 -11.29
C GLY A 88 0.32 5.33 -11.92
N HIS A 89 1.38 5.83 -11.27
CA HIS A 89 2.77 5.71 -11.70
C HIS A 89 3.52 4.73 -10.81
N HIS A 90 3.86 3.55 -11.33
CA HIS A 90 4.31 2.43 -10.51
C HIS A 90 5.59 2.70 -9.71
N PRO A 91 6.68 3.27 -10.26
CA PRO A 91 7.87 3.56 -9.46
C PRO A 91 7.61 4.52 -8.29
N VAL A 92 6.73 5.53 -8.50
CA VAL A 92 6.33 6.45 -7.43
C VAL A 92 5.48 5.73 -6.38
N LYS A 93 4.53 4.90 -6.80
CA LYS A 93 3.70 4.09 -5.90
C LYS A 93 4.57 3.15 -5.05
N GLN A 94 5.53 2.45 -5.65
CA GLN A 94 6.47 1.57 -4.97
C GLN A 94 7.28 2.31 -3.90
N LYS A 95 7.78 3.51 -4.22
CA LYS A 95 8.48 4.37 -3.25
C LYS A 95 7.57 4.76 -2.09
N GLN A 96 6.33 5.17 -2.39
CA GLN A 96 5.36 5.54 -1.37
C GLN A 96 5.02 4.35 -0.47
N HIS A 97 4.77 3.16 -1.03
CA HIS A 97 4.48 1.96 -0.24
C HIS A 97 5.67 1.57 0.64
N ARG A 98 6.89 1.62 0.12
CA ARG A 98 8.10 1.36 0.88
C ARG A 98 8.18 2.24 2.14
N GLU A 99 7.93 3.54 1.99
CA GLU A 99 7.96 4.48 3.11
C GLU A 99 6.75 4.29 4.06
N MET A 100 5.57 4.02 3.49
CA MET A 100 4.35 3.83 4.27
C MET A 100 4.44 2.63 5.21
N PHE A 101 4.97 1.49 4.75
CA PHE A 101 5.12 0.29 5.57
C PHE A 101 6.05 0.48 6.78
N GLU A 102 6.92 1.49 6.78
CA GLU A 102 7.81 1.77 7.91
C GLU A 102 7.09 2.43 9.11
N TRP A 103 5.92 3.08 8.90
CA TRP A 103 5.26 3.82 9.98
C TRP A 103 3.73 3.78 9.96
N MET A 104 3.10 3.41 8.85
CA MET A 104 1.65 3.39 8.70
C MET A 104 1.17 1.96 8.39
N PRO A 105 0.59 1.25 9.37
CA PRO A 105 0.30 -0.19 9.21
C PRO A 105 -0.92 -0.47 8.33
N TYR A 106 -1.73 0.53 8.00
CA TYR A 106 -2.96 0.34 7.23
C TYR A 106 -3.19 1.50 6.27
N PHE A 107 -3.13 1.20 4.99
CA PHE A 107 -3.44 2.12 3.90
C PHE A 107 -4.01 1.35 2.71
N ARG A 108 -4.60 2.07 1.76
CA ARG A 108 -5.20 1.48 0.57
C ARG A 108 -4.47 1.91 -0.68
N ALA A 109 -4.05 0.93 -1.48
CA ALA A 109 -3.53 1.16 -2.81
C ALA A 109 -4.62 1.06 -3.89
N HIS A 110 -4.31 1.58 -5.06
CA HIS A 110 -5.10 1.42 -6.29
C HIS A 110 -4.25 0.68 -7.32
N ASN A 111 -4.81 -0.32 -7.98
CA ASN A 111 -4.15 -1.01 -9.09
C ASN A 111 -4.27 -0.27 -10.43
N MET A 112 -4.60 1.02 -10.38
CA MET A 112 -4.60 1.91 -11.54
C MET A 112 -3.18 2.02 -12.12
N SER A 113 -3.09 2.00 -13.45
CA SER A 113 -1.85 2.17 -14.19
C SER A 113 -1.95 3.27 -15.23
N TRP A 114 -0.98 4.18 -15.21
CA TRP A 114 -0.78 5.23 -16.21
C TRP A 114 0.59 5.12 -16.89
N ASP A 115 1.37 4.11 -16.54
CA ASP A 115 2.68 3.90 -17.12
C ASP A 115 2.61 3.39 -18.55
N LYS A 116 3.50 3.90 -19.38
CA LYS A 116 3.70 3.42 -20.74
C LYS A 116 4.84 2.40 -20.80
N PRO A 117 4.87 1.57 -21.85
CA PRO A 117 5.96 0.59 -22.03
C PRO A 117 7.35 1.19 -22.16
N ASP A 118 7.46 2.47 -22.51
CA ASP A 118 8.73 3.23 -22.60
C ASP A 118 9.17 3.83 -21.26
N GLY A 119 8.44 3.57 -20.16
CA GLY A 119 8.71 4.10 -18.83
C GLY A 119 8.21 5.51 -18.60
N THR A 120 7.59 6.14 -19.59
CA THR A 120 7.01 7.47 -19.43
C THR A 120 5.62 7.40 -18.80
N TYR A 121 5.20 8.52 -18.23
CA TYR A 121 3.90 8.65 -17.59
C TYR A 121 2.81 8.93 -18.62
N GLY A 122 1.73 8.16 -18.57
CA GLY A 122 0.56 8.32 -19.44
C GLY A 122 -0.66 8.85 -18.70
N THR A 123 -1.74 9.07 -19.43
CA THR A 123 -3.04 9.52 -18.88
C THR A 123 -4.16 8.52 -19.10
N ALA A 124 -3.90 7.41 -19.80
CA ALA A 124 -4.93 6.46 -20.14
C ALA A 124 -5.19 5.51 -18.96
N ASN A 125 -6.40 5.59 -18.42
CA ASN A 125 -6.90 4.55 -17.52
C ASN A 125 -7.15 3.29 -18.36
N LYS A 126 -6.54 2.18 -17.97
CA LYS A 126 -6.71 0.87 -18.62
C LYS A 126 -7.16 -0.13 -17.57
N PRO A 127 -7.85 -1.21 -17.97
CA PRO A 127 -8.10 -2.31 -17.07
C PRO A 127 -6.79 -2.82 -16.47
N PRO A 128 -6.75 -3.07 -15.15
CA PRO A 128 -5.54 -3.58 -14.50
C PRO A 128 -5.15 -4.96 -15.00
N VAL A 129 -3.86 -5.17 -15.19
CA VAL A 129 -3.24 -6.47 -15.48
C VAL A 129 -2.43 -6.94 -14.26
N GLU A 130 -1.89 -8.16 -14.27
CA GLU A 130 -1.18 -8.76 -13.13
C GLU A 130 -0.09 -7.84 -12.58
N PHE A 131 0.69 -7.21 -13.45
CA PHE A 131 1.75 -6.26 -13.06
C PHE A 131 1.21 -5.09 -12.21
N ASP A 132 0.03 -4.60 -12.53
CA ASP A 132 -0.57 -3.47 -11.83
C ASP A 132 -1.03 -3.88 -10.41
N PHE A 133 -1.44 -5.14 -10.22
CA PHE A 133 -1.72 -5.70 -8.89
C PHE A 133 -0.44 -5.86 -8.07
N HIS A 134 0.66 -6.36 -8.66
CA HIS A 134 1.94 -6.42 -7.97
C HIS A 134 2.38 -5.05 -7.47
N CYS A 135 2.27 -4.03 -8.32
CA CYS A 135 2.64 -2.66 -7.95
C CYS A 135 1.70 -2.01 -6.92
N ALA A 136 0.53 -2.60 -6.70
CA ALA A 136 -0.48 -2.08 -5.78
C ALA A 136 -0.66 -2.94 -4.52
N LEU A 137 0.26 -3.85 -4.22
CA LEU A 137 0.17 -4.67 -3.02
C LEU A 137 0.24 -3.79 -1.77
N ALA A 138 -0.80 -3.87 -0.95
CA ALA A 138 -0.99 -3.07 0.26
C ALA A 138 -2.12 -3.69 1.11
N PRO A 139 -2.24 -3.37 2.40
CA PRO A 139 -3.25 -3.94 3.30
C PRO A 139 -4.69 -3.77 2.86
N ALA A 140 -4.97 -2.73 2.06
CA ALA A 140 -6.26 -2.57 1.39
C ALA A 140 -6.06 -2.24 -0.08
N LEU A 141 -6.94 -2.74 -0.94
CA LEU A 141 -6.85 -2.58 -2.38
C LEU A 141 -8.16 -2.07 -2.97
N THR A 142 -8.07 -1.11 -3.88
CA THR A 142 -9.14 -0.76 -4.80
C THR A 142 -8.79 -1.28 -6.18
N SER A 143 -9.59 -2.21 -6.67
CA SER A 143 -9.49 -2.71 -8.05
C SER A 143 -10.26 -1.79 -8.99
N MET A 144 -9.56 -1.26 -9.99
CA MET A 144 -10.05 -0.21 -10.89
C MET A 144 -10.61 -0.82 -12.18
N TYR A 145 -11.65 -1.65 -12.04
CA TYR A 145 -12.42 -2.19 -13.16
C TYR A 145 -13.67 -1.38 -13.43
N THR A 146 -14.10 -1.39 -14.69
CA THR A 146 -15.37 -0.78 -15.11
C THR A 146 -16.33 -1.88 -15.61
N TYR A 147 -17.62 -1.55 -15.73
CA TYR A 147 -18.65 -2.52 -16.10
C TYR A 147 -18.54 -3.01 -17.57
N ASP A 148 -17.78 -2.28 -18.39
CA ASP A 148 -17.52 -2.57 -19.80
C ASP A 148 -16.15 -3.24 -20.07
N ASP A 149 -15.40 -3.56 -18.99
CA ASP A 149 -14.19 -4.36 -19.11
C ASP A 149 -14.52 -5.79 -19.57
N THR A 150 -13.54 -6.47 -20.19
CA THR A 150 -13.73 -7.81 -20.72
C THR A 150 -13.71 -8.88 -19.62
N GLU A 151 -14.32 -10.04 -19.87
CA GLU A 151 -14.27 -11.17 -18.95
C GLU A 151 -12.83 -11.62 -18.66
N GLU A 152 -11.93 -11.54 -19.63
CA GLU A 152 -10.49 -11.81 -19.42
C GLU A 152 -9.89 -10.92 -18.34
N HIS A 153 -10.20 -9.61 -18.34
CA HIS A 153 -9.75 -8.69 -17.29
C HIS A 153 -10.36 -9.03 -15.92
N PHE A 154 -11.63 -9.43 -15.89
CA PHE A 154 -12.25 -9.85 -14.62
C PHE A 154 -11.66 -11.16 -14.09
N GLU A 155 -11.23 -12.11 -14.96
CA GLU A 155 -10.52 -13.32 -14.54
C GLU A 155 -9.17 -12.99 -13.89
N ILE A 156 -8.39 -12.08 -14.48
CA ILE A 156 -7.16 -11.56 -13.89
C ILE A 156 -7.48 -10.98 -12.50
N GLY A 157 -8.50 -10.15 -12.42
CA GLY A 157 -8.92 -9.53 -11.16
C GLY A 157 -9.30 -10.56 -10.09
N ARG A 158 -10.06 -11.59 -10.44
CA ARG A 158 -10.44 -12.65 -9.51
C ARG A 158 -9.22 -13.41 -8.97
N LYS A 159 -8.31 -13.80 -9.86
CA LYS A 159 -7.06 -14.48 -9.51
C LYS A 159 -6.21 -13.61 -8.58
N MET A 160 -5.90 -12.39 -9.00
CA MET A 160 -5.01 -11.50 -8.26
C MET A 160 -5.58 -11.02 -6.93
N ASN A 161 -6.91 -10.88 -6.82
CA ASN A 161 -7.54 -10.55 -5.53
C ASN A 161 -7.45 -11.69 -4.51
N LEU A 162 -7.37 -12.95 -4.92
CA LEU A 162 -7.12 -14.06 -3.99
C LEU A 162 -5.69 -14.01 -3.45
N ILE A 163 -4.72 -13.76 -4.32
CA ILE A 163 -3.31 -13.58 -3.95
C ILE A 163 -3.15 -12.37 -3.04
N TRP A 164 -3.76 -11.24 -3.39
CA TRP A 164 -3.76 -10.03 -2.57
C TRP A 164 -4.29 -10.28 -1.17
N ARG A 165 -5.39 -11.01 -0.99
CA ARG A 165 -5.96 -11.30 0.33
C ARG A 165 -4.99 -12.06 1.23
N GLU A 166 -4.28 -13.06 0.68
CA GLU A 166 -3.27 -13.81 1.44
C GLU A 166 -2.10 -12.90 1.85
N ALA A 167 -1.64 -12.04 0.94
CA ALA A 167 -0.58 -11.08 1.24
C ALA A 167 -1.01 -10.02 2.27
N ALA A 168 -2.22 -9.47 2.13
CA ALA A 168 -2.76 -8.44 3.03
C ALA A 168 -2.88 -8.93 4.49
N GLU A 169 -3.20 -10.21 4.71
CA GLU A 169 -3.17 -10.80 6.06
C GLU A 169 -1.77 -10.73 6.67
N LEU A 170 -0.74 -11.05 5.89
CA LEU A 170 0.65 -11.03 6.32
C LEU A 170 1.20 -9.60 6.45
N GLU A 171 0.76 -8.66 5.63
CA GLU A 171 1.11 -7.24 5.77
C GLU A 171 0.56 -6.64 7.08
N LEU A 172 -0.56 -7.15 7.59
CA LEU A 172 -1.17 -6.68 8.82
C LEU A 172 -0.62 -7.38 10.08
N SER A 173 -0.08 -8.58 9.96
CA SER A 173 0.38 -9.39 11.10
C SER A 173 1.88 -9.55 11.20
N GLY A 174 2.59 -9.43 10.09
CA GLY A 174 4.02 -9.68 9.96
C GLY A 174 4.89 -8.45 10.11
N ASP A 175 6.17 -8.70 10.27
CA ASP A 175 7.22 -7.68 10.27
C ASP A 175 7.66 -7.35 8.84
N TYR A 176 7.84 -6.08 8.54
CA TYR A 176 8.22 -5.57 7.22
C TYR A 176 9.74 -5.44 7.05
N TYR A 177 10.24 -5.91 5.92
CA TYR A 177 11.66 -5.82 5.54
C TYR A 177 11.78 -5.30 4.09
N PRO A 178 12.21 -4.06 3.86
CA PRO A 178 12.52 -3.57 2.51
C PRO A 178 13.79 -4.28 1.98
N LEU A 179 13.72 -4.81 0.76
CA LEU A 179 14.80 -5.58 0.14
C LEU A 179 15.50 -4.85 -1.00
N SER A 180 14.96 -3.73 -1.45
CA SER A 180 15.55 -2.90 -2.49
C SER A 180 15.49 -1.43 -2.13
N GLU A 181 16.42 -0.64 -2.66
CA GLU A 181 16.25 0.79 -2.73
C GLU A 181 15.19 1.11 -3.78
N CYS A 182 14.48 2.21 -3.58
CA CYS A 182 13.44 2.66 -4.50
C CYS A 182 13.53 4.18 -4.64
N ASN A 183 13.82 4.66 -5.86
CA ASN A 183 14.12 6.07 -6.15
C ASN A 183 13.07 6.72 -7.05
N CYS A 184 11.89 6.16 -7.20
CA CYS A 184 10.86 6.57 -8.17
C CYS A 184 11.31 6.42 -9.62
N ASP A 185 12.25 5.51 -9.91
CA ASP A 185 12.86 5.34 -11.23
C ASP A 185 12.37 4.04 -11.90
N PRO A 186 11.91 4.08 -13.17
CA PRO A 186 11.52 2.88 -13.91
C PRO A 186 12.67 1.90 -14.18
N HIS A 187 13.94 2.28 -13.90
CA HIS A 187 15.10 1.40 -13.94
C HIS A 187 15.33 0.62 -12.64
N ASP A 188 14.61 0.95 -11.56
CA ASP A 188 14.74 0.26 -10.29
C ASP A 188 14.03 -1.10 -10.31
N TRP A 189 14.59 -2.07 -9.58
CA TRP A 189 13.87 -3.21 -9.07
C TRP A 189 13.19 -2.82 -7.76
N TYR A 190 12.04 -3.40 -7.50
CA TYR A 190 11.36 -3.26 -6.22
C TYR A 190 11.22 -4.64 -5.56
N ALA A 191 11.58 -4.73 -4.29
CA ALA A 191 11.42 -5.95 -3.54
C ALA A 191 11.18 -5.69 -2.06
N MET A 192 10.36 -6.56 -1.44
CA MET A 192 10.06 -6.54 -0.02
C MET A 192 9.81 -7.95 0.51
N GLN A 193 9.96 -8.10 1.84
CA GLN A 193 9.60 -9.30 2.57
C GLN A 193 8.70 -8.94 3.73
N PHE A 194 7.71 -9.77 3.98
CA PHE A 194 6.96 -9.81 5.23
C PHE A 194 7.13 -11.16 5.88
N ASP A 195 7.34 -11.19 7.20
CA ASP A 195 7.47 -12.42 8.00
C ASP A 195 6.57 -12.34 9.23
N ASP A 196 5.70 -13.31 9.41
CA ASP A 196 4.91 -13.48 10.63
C ASP A 196 5.43 -14.70 11.43
N PRO A 197 6.29 -14.49 12.42
CA PRO A 197 6.86 -15.58 13.19
C PRO A 197 5.83 -16.34 14.04
N LYS A 198 4.67 -15.76 14.29
CA LYS A 198 3.60 -16.42 15.06
C LYS A 198 2.90 -17.50 14.23
N SER A 199 2.59 -17.19 12.99
CA SER A 199 2.00 -18.16 12.05
C SER A 199 3.06 -18.97 11.31
N ARG A 200 4.35 -18.61 11.39
CA ARG A 200 5.47 -19.18 10.63
C ARG A 200 5.27 -19.10 9.12
N ARG A 201 4.74 -17.97 8.68
CA ARG A 201 4.42 -17.67 7.29
C ARG A 201 4.93 -16.30 6.92
N GLY A 202 5.16 -16.11 5.64
CA GLY A 202 5.50 -14.81 5.11
C GLY A 202 5.43 -14.80 3.60
N PHE A 203 5.87 -13.70 3.01
CA PHE A 203 6.04 -13.62 1.57
C PHE A 203 7.23 -12.74 1.18
N ILE A 204 7.73 -12.99 -0.01
CA ILE A 204 8.75 -12.17 -0.68
C ILE A 204 8.13 -11.71 -1.99
N GLN A 205 8.00 -10.40 -2.17
CA GLN A 205 7.60 -9.80 -3.44
C GLN A 205 8.82 -9.26 -4.18
N VAL A 206 8.86 -9.47 -5.49
CA VAL A 206 9.88 -8.91 -6.39
C VAL A 206 9.20 -8.37 -7.64
N ILE A 207 9.58 -7.18 -8.06
CA ILE A 207 9.05 -6.53 -9.26
C ILE A 207 10.22 -6.02 -10.10
N ARG A 208 10.22 -6.38 -11.39
CA ARG A 208 11.07 -5.76 -12.40
C ARG A 208 10.30 -4.68 -13.15
N ASN A 209 10.69 -3.43 -12.94
CA ASN A 209 10.07 -2.30 -13.61
C ASN A 209 10.43 -2.25 -15.12
N THR A 210 9.77 -1.33 -15.84
CA THR A 210 9.77 -1.23 -17.30
C THR A 210 11.16 -1.13 -17.93
N LEU A 211 12.09 -0.42 -17.29
CA LEU A 211 13.45 -0.16 -17.78
C LEU A 211 14.54 -0.81 -16.95
N ALA A 212 14.18 -1.61 -15.93
CA ALA A 212 15.14 -2.23 -15.02
C ALA A 212 16.03 -3.25 -15.73
N GLU A 213 17.33 -3.20 -15.45
CA GLU A 213 18.37 -4.11 -15.94
C GLU A 213 19.31 -4.50 -14.77
N PRO A 214 19.90 -5.69 -14.79
CA PRO A 214 19.72 -6.82 -15.71
C PRO A 214 18.36 -7.53 -15.55
N ASP A 215 18.14 -8.66 -16.24
CA ASP A 215 16.91 -9.46 -16.15
C ASP A 215 16.81 -10.35 -14.89
N SER A 216 17.86 -10.34 -14.06
CA SER A 216 17.94 -11.07 -12.80
C SER A 216 18.31 -10.13 -11.64
N TYR A 217 17.77 -10.42 -10.47
CA TYR A 217 18.03 -9.68 -9.24
C TYR A 217 18.35 -10.65 -8.11
N HIS A 218 19.44 -10.39 -7.40
CA HIS A 218 19.83 -11.15 -6.22
C HIS A 218 19.28 -10.49 -4.97
N LEU A 219 18.43 -11.20 -4.22
CA LEU A 219 17.83 -10.75 -2.97
C LEU A 219 18.65 -11.23 -1.79
N ASN A 220 19.07 -10.32 -0.94
CA ASN A 220 19.55 -10.63 0.39
C ASN A 220 18.35 -10.60 1.35
N LEU A 221 18.05 -11.72 2.01
CA LEU A 221 16.89 -11.83 2.89
C LEU A 221 17.33 -11.62 4.34
N PRO A 222 16.92 -10.50 4.99
CA PRO A 222 17.31 -10.20 6.36
C PRO A 222 16.57 -11.07 7.39
N CYS A 223 15.40 -11.60 7.03
CA CYS A 223 14.61 -12.43 7.93
C CYS A 223 14.58 -13.88 7.43
N VAL A 224 15.54 -14.67 7.93
CA VAL A 224 15.62 -16.13 7.73
C VAL A 224 15.90 -16.77 9.09
N HIS A 225 15.00 -17.64 9.55
CA HIS A 225 15.11 -18.30 10.86
C HIS A 225 16.02 -19.52 10.79
N ASP A 226 17.07 -19.53 11.60
CA ASP A 226 18.06 -20.60 11.61
C ASP A 226 17.46 -21.98 11.89
N GLY A 227 17.96 -23.00 11.18
CA GLY A 227 17.57 -24.39 11.35
C GLY A 227 16.20 -24.75 10.76
N MET A 228 15.48 -23.78 10.18
CA MET A 228 14.16 -24.02 9.57
C MET A 228 14.27 -24.52 8.14
N THR A 229 13.23 -25.21 7.71
CA THR A 229 12.99 -25.58 6.31
C THR A 229 11.85 -24.76 5.77
N TYR A 230 12.05 -24.13 4.63
CA TYR A 230 11.10 -23.23 3.97
C TYR A 230 10.50 -23.90 2.74
N ILE A 231 9.18 -23.77 2.59
CA ILE A 231 8.47 -24.11 1.35
C ILE A 231 8.02 -22.78 0.73
N LEU A 232 8.67 -22.40 -0.36
CA LEU A 232 8.31 -21.21 -1.13
C LEU A 232 7.37 -21.61 -2.25
N THR A 233 6.24 -20.92 -2.37
CA THR A 233 5.22 -21.18 -3.40
C THR A 233 4.87 -19.89 -4.15
N ASP A 234 5.00 -19.92 -5.45
CA ASP A 234 4.39 -18.94 -6.34
C ASP A 234 2.91 -19.30 -6.54
N ARG A 235 2.01 -18.44 -6.09
CA ARG A 235 0.55 -18.68 -6.20
C ARG A 235 0.01 -18.46 -7.62
N GLU A 236 0.75 -17.79 -8.49
CA GLU A 236 0.32 -17.56 -9.87
C GLU A 236 0.57 -18.78 -10.75
N SER A 237 1.75 -19.38 -10.64
CA SER A 237 2.11 -20.60 -11.37
C SER A 237 1.75 -21.88 -10.63
N GLY A 238 1.63 -21.84 -9.31
CA GLY A 238 1.46 -23.01 -8.44
C GLY A 238 2.78 -23.75 -8.18
N GLU A 239 3.91 -23.27 -8.67
CA GLU A 239 5.21 -23.89 -8.44
C GLU A 239 5.68 -23.70 -7.00
N SER A 240 6.24 -24.77 -6.43
CA SER A 240 6.78 -24.77 -5.07
C SER A 240 8.19 -25.32 -5.06
N ARG A 241 9.02 -24.76 -4.16
CA ARG A 241 10.37 -25.27 -3.90
C ARG A 241 10.65 -25.30 -2.41
N THR A 242 11.42 -26.29 -1.98
CA THR A 242 11.85 -26.43 -0.59
C THR A 242 13.32 -26.01 -0.48
N LEU A 243 13.61 -25.13 0.49
CA LEU A 243 14.95 -24.63 0.79
C LEU A 243 15.19 -24.73 2.30
N ASN A 244 16.39 -25.08 2.72
CA ASN A 244 16.76 -24.92 4.12
C ASN A 244 17.23 -23.48 4.40
N ALA A 245 17.25 -23.11 5.69
CA ALA A 245 17.64 -21.77 6.11
C ALA A 245 19.03 -21.36 5.58
N SER A 246 19.99 -22.28 5.54
CA SER A 246 21.35 -21.97 5.06
C SER A 246 21.42 -21.71 3.55
N GLU A 247 20.52 -22.31 2.78
CA GLU A 247 20.36 -22.02 1.34
C GLU A 247 19.70 -20.65 1.16
N LEU A 248 18.62 -20.40 1.87
CA LEU A 248 17.86 -19.15 1.77
C LEU A 248 18.67 -17.94 2.28
N SER A 249 19.51 -18.11 3.30
CA SER A 249 20.39 -17.05 3.82
C SER A 249 21.51 -16.63 2.85
N ARG A 250 21.78 -17.43 1.82
CA ARG A 250 22.70 -17.02 0.74
C ARG A 250 22.07 -16.07 -0.25
N GLY A 251 20.78 -15.85 -0.10
CA GLY A 251 19.97 -15.02 -0.98
C GLY A 251 19.18 -15.83 -2.00
N LEU A 252 18.38 -15.12 -2.75
CA LEU A 252 17.47 -15.66 -3.73
C LEU A 252 17.68 -14.95 -5.08
N ASP A 253 18.07 -15.70 -6.10
CA ASP A 253 18.14 -15.17 -7.46
C ASP A 253 16.75 -15.26 -8.12
N VAL A 254 16.26 -14.14 -8.60
CA VAL A 254 14.95 -14.02 -9.27
C VAL A 254 15.17 -13.46 -10.67
N LYS A 255 14.60 -14.13 -11.66
CA LYS A 255 14.63 -13.69 -13.05
C LYS A 255 13.22 -13.36 -13.51
N LEU A 256 13.01 -12.14 -14.00
CA LEU A 256 11.72 -11.63 -14.46
C LEU A 256 11.86 -10.94 -15.81
N ASN A 257 10.79 -10.93 -16.59
CA ASN A 257 10.67 -10.05 -17.75
C ASN A 257 10.43 -8.61 -17.31
N LYS A 258 10.58 -7.65 -18.22
CA LYS A 258 10.18 -6.26 -17.96
C LYS A 258 8.68 -6.17 -17.70
N ARG A 259 8.28 -5.37 -16.72
CA ARG A 259 6.90 -5.25 -16.26
C ARG A 259 6.33 -6.59 -15.75
N GLU A 260 7.09 -7.28 -14.96
CA GLU A 260 6.70 -8.52 -14.32
C GLU A 260 6.95 -8.45 -12.81
N GLY A 261 6.08 -9.07 -12.04
CA GLY A 261 6.20 -9.24 -10.60
C GLY A 261 6.01 -10.69 -10.23
N ILE A 262 6.52 -11.08 -9.07
CA ILE A 262 6.29 -12.40 -8.47
C ILE A 262 6.13 -12.25 -6.97
N ILE A 263 5.29 -13.09 -6.37
CA ILE A 263 5.14 -13.21 -4.92
C ILE A 263 5.39 -14.67 -4.54
N PHE A 264 6.47 -14.91 -3.83
CA PHE A 264 6.73 -16.19 -3.18
C PHE A 264 6.15 -16.16 -1.77
N PHE A 265 5.00 -16.79 -1.56
CA PHE A 265 4.54 -17.10 -0.20
C PHE A 265 5.39 -18.21 0.36
N TYR A 266 5.71 -18.13 1.64
CA TYR A 266 6.44 -19.20 2.30
C TYR A 266 5.83 -19.56 3.64
N GLU A 267 6.03 -20.82 4.00
CA GLU A 267 5.85 -21.37 5.34
C GLU A 267 7.14 -22.09 5.76
N TYR A 268 7.40 -22.13 7.07
CA TYR A 268 8.60 -22.78 7.60
C TYR A 268 8.31 -23.60 8.86
N ASN A 269 9.10 -24.68 9.03
CA ASN A 269 8.98 -25.63 10.14
C ASN A 269 10.37 -26.13 10.59
#